data_33c2dbcf24dc81affd00fc2a3a34b912
#
_entry.id   33c2dbcf24dc81affd00fc2a3a34b912
#
_cell.length_a   1.000
_cell.length_b   1.000
_cell.length_c   1.000
_cell.angle_alpha   90.00
_cell.angle_beta   90.00
_cell.angle_gamma   90.00
#
_symmetry.space_group_name_H-M   'P 1'
#
loop_
_entity.id
_entity.type
_entity.pdbx_description
1 polymer ?
#
loop_
_entity_poly.entity_id
_entity_poly.type
_entity_poly.pdbx_seq_one_letter_code
_entity_poly.pdbx_strand_id
1 'polypeptide(L)'
;MVLKLYKIDASPPARAAMMTIEAANIPNVEFVDIDFFGKEHLKDEYLQKNPQHTVPTLQDDDFYIWDSHAIAVYLLTKYSKNTTLYPSDPKQRAIIDQRLHFDSGILFPSLRGAIGPVIYQGEKAIKPEAFEKIKSGYDFSEKFLTKRWVAGDELTLADIFFMASISSLNEILPIDAATFPKLTAWLNRCKELDYYKKMNEPGTVQLGALVKSKLA
;
A
#
# COMPACT_ATOMS: atom_id res chain seq x y z
N MET A 1 -5.11 -18.43 -19.42
CA MET A 1 -4.30 -17.67 -18.43
C MET A 1 -5.28 -16.95 -17.52
N VAL A 2 -5.27 -17.30 -16.25
CA VAL A 2 -6.14 -16.72 -15.22
C VAL A 2 -5.25 -15.90 -14.31
N LEU A 3 -5.41 -14.57 -14.31
CA LEU A 3 -4.67 -13.68 -13.41
C LEU A 3 -5.69 -13.00 -12.50
N LYS A 4 -5.68 -13.36 -11.19
CA LYS A 4 -6.63 -12.83 -10.20
C LYS A 4 -5.92 -12.21 -9.03
N LEU A 5 -6.41 -11.05 -8.58
CA LEU A 5 -5.98 -10.42 -7.33
C LEU A 5 -7.12 -10.47 -6.32
N TYR A 6 -6.98 -11.29 -5.29
CA TYR A 6 -7.87 -11.31 -4.14
C TYR A 6 -7.56 -10.12 -3.24
N LYS A 7 -8.55 -9.25 -3.01
CA LYS A 7 -8.31 -7.93 -2.42
C LYS A 7 -9.44 -7.46 -1.50
N ILE A 8 -9.17 -6.39 -0.79
CA ILE A 8 -10.14 -5.55 -0.08
C ILE A 8 -9.70 -4.11 -0.32
N ASP A 9 -10.61 -3.24 -0.77
CA ASP A 9 -10.26 -1.85 -1.14
C ASP A 9 -9.71 -1.04 0.05
N ALA A 10 -10.22 -1.25 1.25
CA ALA A 10 -9.71 -0.61 2.46
C ALA A 10 -8.26 -1.03 2.82
N SER A 11 -7.72 -2.12 2.24
CA SER A 11 -6.38 -2.62 2.55
C SER A 11 -5.29 -1.85 1.79
N PRO A 12 -4.39 -1.10 2.46
CA PRO A 12 -3.29 -0.41 1.77
C PRO A 12 -2.38 -1.32 0.95
N PRO A 13 -1.96 -2.52 1.44
CA PRO A 13 -1.20 -3.47 0.63
C PRO A 13 -1.93 -3.91 -0.64
N ALA A 14 -3.25 -4.14 -0.57
CA ALA A 14 -4.04 -4.49 -1.75
C ALA A 14 -4.09 -3.33 -2.75
N ARG A 15 -4.29 -2.09 -2.28
CA ARG A 15 -4.27 -0.89 -3.14
C ARG A 15 -2.92 -0.68 -3.82
N ALA A 16 -1.80 -0.93 -3.12
CA ALA A 16 -0.47 -0.85 -3.75
C ALA A 16 -0.34 -1.85 -4.92
N ALA A 17 -0.81 -3.08 -4.75
CA ALA A 17 -0.83 -4.07 -5.82
C ALA A 17 -1.77 -3.65 -6.97
N MET A 18 -2.97 -3.14 -6.66
CA MET A 18 -3.93 -2.64 -7.66
C MET A 18 -3.36 -1.45 -8.45
N MET A 19 -2.75 -0.47 -7.77
CA MET A 19 -2.07 0.66 -8.43
C MET A 19 -0.91 0.19 -9.31
N THR A 20 -0.15 -0.82 -8.88
CA THR A 20 0.96 -1.39 -9.68
C THR A 20 0.42 -1.99 -10.97
N ILE A 21 -0.68 -2.73 -10.92
CA ILE A 21 -1.34 -3.34 -12.09
C ILE A 21 -1.76 -2.24 -13.08
N GLU A 22 -2.42 -1.20 -12.62
CA GLU A 22 -2.88 -0.10 -13.47
C GLU A 22 -1.71 0.72 -14.03
N ALA A 23 -0.75 1.12 -13.18
CA ALA A 23 0.41 1.92 -13.60
C ALA A 23 1.30 1.19 -14.63
N ALA A 24 1.36 -0.13 -14.55
CA ALA A 24 2.10 -0.97 -15.50
C ALA A 24 1.27 -1.43 -16.70
N ASN A 25 -0.02 -1.07 -16.76
CA ASN A 25 -0.97 -1.51 -17.80
C ASN A 25 -0.98 -3.04 -17.97
N ILE A 26 -1.02 -3.79 -16.86
CA ILE A 26 -1.09 -5.25 -16.90
C ILE A 26 -2.51 -5.68 -17.28
N PRO A 27 -2.70 -6.34 -18.43
CA PRO A 27 -4.03 -6.64 -18.94
C PRO A 27 -4.66 -7.86 -18.27
N ASN A 28 -5.98 -7.94 -18.32
CA ASN A 28 -6.77 -9.13 -17.98
C ASN A 28 -6.59 -9.63 -16.54
N VAL A 29 -6.44 -8.71 -15.60
CA VAL A 29 -6.44 -9.03 -14.16
C VAL A 29 -7.87 -8.92 -13.63
N GLU A 30 -8.37 -10.01 -13.08
CA GLU A 30 -9.64 -10.06 -12.35
C GLU A 30 -9.40 -9.64 -10.88
N PHE A 31 -10.11 -8.61 -10.42
CA PHE A 31 -10.11 -8.24 -9.00
C PHE A 31 -11.24 -8.97 -8.28
N VAL A 32 -10.87 -9.77 -7.27
CA VAL A 32 -11.81 -10.58 -6.49
C VAL A 32 -11.91 -10.01 -5.07
N ASP A 33 -13.10 -9.53 -4.72
CA ASP A 33 -13.35 -9.03 -3.37
C ASP A 33 -13.45 -10.17 -2.36
N ILE A 34 -12.80 -10.01 -1.21
CA ILE A 34 -12.85 -10.94 -0.09
C ILE A 34 -13.71 -10.35 1.02
N ASP A 35 -14.75 -11.09 1.43
CA ASP A 35 -15.56 -10.72 2.60
C ASP A 35 -14.77 -10.98 3.90
N PHE A 36 -14.01 -9.96 4.29
CA PHE A 36 -13.16 -10.04 5.48
C PHE A 36 -13.96 -10.17 6.77
N PHE A 37 -15.08 -9.45 6.89
CA PHE A 37 -15.93 -9.51 8.08
C PHE A 37 -16.73 -10.81 8.16
N GLY A 38 -17.12 -11.38 7.01
CA GLY A 38 -17.65 -12.74 6.90
C GLY A 38 -16.60 -13.84 7.04
N LYS A 39 -15.35 -13.48 7.34
CA LYS A 39 -14.24 -14.41 7.60
C LYS A 39 -13.91 -15.32 6.42
N GLU A 40 -14.17 -14.89 5.19
CA GLU A 40 -13.89 -15.67 3.98
C GLU A 40 -12.40 -16.04 3.88
N HIS A 41 -11.51 -15.11 4.27
CA HIS A 41 -10.05 -15.33 4.31
C HIS A 41 -9.59 -16.45 5.29
N LEU A 42 -10.47 -16.91 6.18
CA LEU A 42 -10.20 -17.99 7.14
C LEU A 42 -10.82 -19.34 6.71
N LYS A 43 -11.54 -19.41 5.58
CA LYS A 43 -12.08 -20.66 5.05
C LYS A 43 -10.97 -21.49 4.41
N ASP A 44 -11.11 -22.83 4.47
CA ASP A 44 -10.13 -23.76 3.91
C ASP A 44 -9.79 -23.48 2.46
N GLU A 45 -10.79 -23.08 1.66
CA GLU A 45 -10.60 -22.74 0.26
C GLU A 45 -9.62 -21.56 0.05
N TYR A 46 -9.63 -20.56 0.94
CA TYR A 46 -8.69 -19.45 0.87
C TYR A 46 -7.35 -19.83 1.50
N LEU A 47 -7.35 -20.58 2.59
CA LEU A 47 -6.13 -21.03 3.29
C LEU A 47 -5.23 -21.90 2.40
N GLN A 48 -5.82 -22.66 1.47
CA GLN A 48 -5.07 -23.41 0.46
C GLN A 48 -4.33 -22.50 -0.53
N LYS A 49 -4.84 -21.29 -0.78
CA LYS A 49 -4.21 -20.28 -1.65
C LYS A 49 -3.17 -19.47 -0.88
N ASN A 50 -3.49 -19.08 0.35
CA ASN A 50 -2.64 -18.25 1.20
C ASN A 50 -2.78 -18.69 2.68
N PRO A 51 -1.84 -19.48 3.21
CA PRO A 51 -1.87 -19.95 4.59
C PRO A 51 -1.71 -18.83 5.63
N GLN A 52 -1.22 -17.64 5.24
CA GLN A 52 -1.19 -16.46 6.11
C GLN A 52 -2.54 -15.73 6.17
N HIS A 53 -3.55 -16.16 5.39
CA HIS A 53 -4.91 -15.61 5.35
C HIS A 53 -4.96 -14.07 5.24
N THR A 54 -4.06 -13.49 4.46
CA THR A 54 -3.95 -12.04 4.25
C THR A 54 -4.42 -11.63 2.86
N VAL A 55 -4.67 -10.35 2.67
CA VAL A 55 -4.86 -9.73 1.35
C VAL A 55 -3.79 -8.65 1.17
N PRO A 56 -3.28 -8.47 -0.09
CA PRO A 56 -3.65 -9.17 -1.30
C PRO A 56 -3.05 -10.58 -1.41
N THR A 57 -3.70 -11.43 -2.21
CA THR A 57 -3.15 -12.68 -2.73
C THR A 57 -3.30 -12.66 -4.25
N LEU A 58 -2.25 -12.96 -4.98
CA LEU A 58 -2.27 -13.10 -6.45
C LEU A 58 -2.35 -14.58 -6.82
N GLN A 59 -3.24 -14.88 -7.76
CA GLN A 59 -3.28 -16.15 -8.49
C GLN A 59 -2.85 -15.92 -9.92
N ASP A 60 -1.91 -16.71 -10.40
CA ASP A 60 -1.46 -16.75 -11.78
C ASP A 60 -1.50 -18.20 -12.27
N ASP A 61 -2.61 -18.57 -12.90
CA ASP A 61 -3.03 -19.95 -13.22
C ASP A 61 -3.03 -20.84 -11.94
N ASP A 62 -2.07 -21.72 -11.76
CA ASP A 62 -1.88 -22.63 -10.61
C ASP A 62 -0.88 -22.09 -9.56
N PHE A 63 -0.24 -20.96 -9.83
CA PHE A 63 0.71 -20.31 -8.94
C PHE A 63 0.00 -19.28 -8.05
N TYR A 64 0.24 -19.38 -6.74
CA TYR A 64 -0.25 -18.41 -5.75
C TYR A 64 0.91 -17.71 -5.04
N ILE A 65 0.82 -16.40 -4.89
CA ILE A 65 1.78 -15.59 -4.15
C ILE A 65 1.06 -14.53 -3.32
N TRP A 66 1.55 -14.28 -2.13
CA TRP A 66 1.10 -13.21 -1.25
C TRP A 66 2.29 -12.38 -0.78
N ASP A 67 2.06 -11.35 0.04
CA ASP A 67 2.86 -10.17 0.26
C ASP A 67 2.81 -9.22 -0.95
N SER A 68 2.28 -8.02 -0.71
CA SER A 68 2.04 -7.06 -1.78
C SER A 68 3.31 -6.61 -2.52
N HIS A 69 4.46 -6.53 -1.82
CA HIS A 69 5.74 -6.16 -2.42
C HIS A 69 6.22 -7.28 -3.36
N ALA A 70 6.13 -8.53 -2.91
CA ALA A 70 6.47 -9.69 -3.74
C ALA A 70 5.55 -9.80 -4.96
N ILE A 71 4.24 -9.59 -4.78
CA ILE A 71 3.26 -9.53 -5.88
C ILE A 71 3.64 -8.47 -6.90
N ALA A 72 3.92 -7.24 -6.45
CA ALA A 72 4.23 -6.14 -7.34
C ALA A 72 5.52 -6.37 -8.13
N VAL A 73 6.59 -6.84 -7.48
CA VAL A 73 7.86 -7.18 -8.15
C VAL A 73 7.64 -8.31 -9.15
N TYR A 74 6.89 -9.37 -8.80
CA TYR A 74 6.55 -10.46 -9.71
C TYR A 74 5.80 -9.95 -10.94
N LEU A 75 4.75 -9.15 -10.74
CA LEU A 75 3.93 -8.60 -11.83
C LEU A 75 4.75 -7.71 -12.76
N LEU A 76 5.59 -6.82 -12.23
CA LEU A 76 6.45 -5.96 -13.03
C LEU A 76 7.49 -6.75 -13.80
N THR A 77 8.06 -7.79 -13.20
CA THR A 77 9.09 -8.61 -13.83
C THR A 77 8.53 -9.50 -14.95
N LYS A 78 7.34 -10.09 -14.74
CA LYS A 78 6.76 -11.06 -15.68
C LYS A 78 5.91 -10.40 -16.75
N TYR A 79 5.14 -9.37 -16.43
CA TYR A 79 4.08 -8.85 -17.28
C TYR A 79 4.29 -7.43 -17.78
N SER A 80 5.11 -6.62 -17.10
CA SER A 80 5.27 -5.22 -17.47
C SER A 80 6.31 -5.03 -18.57
N LYS A 81 5.96 -4.17 -19.52
CA LYS A 81 6.93 -3.58 -20.47
C LYS A 81 7.51 -2.27 -19.95
N ASN A 82 6.95 -1.71 -18.89
CA ASN A 82 7.42 -0.47 -18.28
C ASN A 82 8.54 -0.76 -17.29
N THR A 83 9.78 -0.59 -17.74
CA THR A 83 10.96 -0.80 -16.91
C THR A 83 11.26 0.37 -15.96
N THR A 84 10.58 1.50 -16.10
CA THR A 84 10.82 2.70 -15.24
C THR A 84 10.37 2.46 -13.82
N LEU A 85 9.24 1.74 -13.62
CA LEU A 85 8.72 1.47 -12.27
C LEU A 85 9.66 0.61 -11.43
N TYR A 86 10.38 -0.34 -12.06
CA TYR A 86 11.32 -1.24 -11.38
C TYR A 86 12.49 -1.58 -12.30
N PRO A 87 13.46 -0.65 -12.47
CA PRO A 87 14.54 -0.76 -13.44
C PRO A 87 15.52 -1.90 -13.12
N SER A 88 16.26 -2.34 -14.13
CA SER A 88 17.29 -3.38 -13.98
C SER A 88 18.61 -2.87 -13.44
N ASP A 89 18.87 -1.56 -13.44
CA ASP A 89 20.09 -0.97 -12.87
C ASP A 89 20.19 -1.29 -11.38
N PRO A 90 21.28 -1.94 -10.92
CA PRO A 90 21.37 -2.42 -9.54
C PRO A 90 21.32 -1.31 -8.49
N LYS A 91 21.87 -0.12 -8.80
CA LYS A 91 21.89 1.01 -7.84
C LYS A 91 20.49 1.62 -7.67
N GLN A 92 19.80 1.85 -8.79
CA GLN A 92 18.43 2.34 -8.74
C GLN A 92 17.51 1.34 -8.05
N ARG A 93 17.63 0.05 -8.40
CA ARG A 93 16.85 -1.03 -7.78
C ARG A 93 17.09 -1.12 -6.27
N ALA A 94 18.33 -1.05 -5.82
CA ALA A 94 18.67 -1.07 -4.39
C ALA A 94 18.04 0.09 -3.62
N ILE A 95 17.95 1.29 -4.22
CA ILE A 95 17.25 2.43 -3.60
C ILE A 95 15.73 2.15 -3.53
N ILE A 96 15.14 1.64 -4.59
CA ILE A 96 13.71 1.27 -4.61
C ILE A 96 13.43 0.22 -3.54
N ASP A 97 14.20 -0.87 -3.49
CA ASP A 97 14.04 -1.94 -2.51
C ASP A 97 14.19 -1.43 -1.08
N GLN A 98 15.17 -0.53 -0.83
CA GLN A 98 15.31 0.12 0.47
C GLN A 98 14.04 0.87 0.88
N ARG A 99 13.36 1.57 -0.05
CA ARG A 99 12.08 2.25 0.21
C ARG A 99 10.93 1.27 0.41
N LEU A 100 10.90 0.18 -0.35
CA LEU A 100 9.91 -0.89 -0.16
C LEU A 100 10.06 -1.52 1.23
N HIS A 101 11.29 -1.79 1.69
CA HIS A 101 11.55 -2.26 3.04
C HIS A 101 11.21 -1.22 4.11
N PHE A 102 11.37 0.07 3.83
CA PHE A 102 10.92 1.12 4.75
C PHE A 102 9.39 1.14 4.86
N ASP A 103 8.69 0.94 3.76
CA ASP A 103 7.23 0.83 3.77
C ASP A 103 6.79 -0.37 4.63
N SER A 104 7.30 -1.57 4.35
CA SER A 104 6.93 -2.80 5.07
C SER A 104 7.41 -2.82 6.53
N GLY A 105 8.53 -2.16 6.83
CA GLY A 105 9.16 -2.16 8.17
C GLY A 105 8.74 -1.01 9.07
N ILE A 106 8.30 0.11 8.51
CA ILE A 106 8.01 1.35 9.27
C ILE A 106 6.61 1.91 8.97
N LEU A 107 6.30 2.26 7.70
CA LEU A 107 5.05 2.97 7.39
C LEU A 107 3.82 2.09 7.66
N PHE A 108 3.75 0.93 7.05
CA PHE A 108 2.62 0.02 7.22
C PHE A 108 2.49 -0.51 8.65
N PRO A 109 3.56 -0.91 9.37
CA PRO A 109 3.48 -1.24 10.78
C PRO A 109 3.00 -0.08 11.67
N SER A 110 3.37 1.17 11.38
CA SER A 110 2.87 2.34 12.11
C SER A 110 1.36 2.51 11.94
N LEU A 111 0.86 2.35 10.69
CA LEU A 111 -0.57 2.35 10.43
C LEU A 111 -1.27 1.20 11.16
N ARG A 112 -0.79 -0.03 10.99
CA ARG A 112 -1.38 -1.22 11.59
C ARG A 112 -1.39 -1.15 13.12
N GLY A 113 -0.34 -0.62 13.72
CA GLY A 113 -0.25 -0.40 15.16
C GLY A 113 -1.23 0.65 15.67
N ALA A 114 -1.55 1.66 14.87
CA ALA A 114 -2.53 2.68 15.21
C ALA A 114 -3.97 2.17 15.10
N ILE A 115 -4.32 1.51 13.98
CA ILE A 115 -5.72 1.17 13.68
C ILE A 115 -6.10 -0.26 14.10
N GLY A 116 -5.13 -1.18 14.20
CA GLY A 116 -5.40 -2.58 14.53
C GLY A 116 -6.14 -2.76 15.86
N PRO A 117 -5.71 -2.14 16.95
CA PRO A 117 -6.44 -2.19 18.23
C PRO A 117 -7.88 -1.67 18.13
N VAL A 118 -8.11 -0.62 17.34
CA VAL A 118 -9.43 -0.03 17.13
C VAL A 118 -10.33 -0.96 16.30
N ILE A 119 -9.82 -1.49 15.19
CA ILE A 119 -10.63 -2.29 14.26
C ILE A 119 -10.90 -3.69 14.79
N TYR A 120 -9.90 -4.35 15.41
CA TYR A 120 -9.96 -5.78 15.74
C TYR A 120 -10.09 -6.09 17.22
N GLN A 121 -9.70 -5.16 18.11
CA GLN A 121 -9.71 -5.38 19.57
C GLN A 121 -10.76 -4.54 20.30
N GLY A 122 -11.49 -3.67 19.59
CA GLY A 122 -12.57 -2.86 20.13
C GLY A 122 -12.10 -1.65 20.96
N GLU A 123 -10.81 -1.26 20.86
CA GLU A 123 -10.34 -0.02 21.48
C GLU A 123 -11.07 1.20 20.89
N LYS A 124 -11.36 2.19 21.74
CA LYS A 124 -12.14 3.38 21.36
C LYS A 124 -11.28 4.62 21.13
N ALA A 125 -9.98 4.49 21.27
CA ALA A 125 -9.03 5.56 21.02
C ALA A 125 -7.72 5.00 20.45
N ILE A 126 -7.03 5.81 19.65
CA ILE A 126 -5.67 5.51 19.18
C ILE A 126 -4.69 5.98 20.27
N LYS A 127 -3.75 5.13 20.64
CA LYS A 127 -2.76 5.42 21.68
C LYS A 127 -1.79 6.53 21.22
N PRO A 128 -1.37 7.43 22.13
CA PRO A 128 -0.44 8.52 21.81
C PRO A 128 0.86 8.04 21.13
N GLU A 129 1.40 6.89 21.56
CA GLU A 129 2.63 6.33 21.02
C GLU A 129 2.51 5.94 19.53
N ALA A 130 1.30 5.64 19.07
CA ALA A 130 1.05 5.35 17.66
C ALA A 130 1.20 6.62 16.81
N PHE A 131 0.75 7.77 17.31
CA PHE A 131 0.93 9.05 16.60
C PHE A 131 2.41 9.43 16.48
N GLU A 132 3.22 9.16 17.51
CA GLU A 132 4.67 9.41 17.44
C GLU A 132 5.36 8.53 16.39
N LYS A 133 4.95 7.26 16.26
CA LYS A 133 5.44 6.38 15.19
C LYS A 133 5.04 6.88 13.80
N ILE A 134 3.81 7.38 13.64
CA ILE A 134 3.35 7.97 12.37
C ILE A 134 4.19 9.21 12.03
N LYS A 135 4.38 10.13 12.97
CA LYS A 135 5.23 11.32 12.78
C LYS A 135 6.65 10.97 12.40
N SER A 136 7.25 9.97 13.05
CA SER A 136 8.58 9.46 12.69
C SER A 136 8.61 8.93 11.25
N GLY A 137 7.58 8.20 10.81
CA GLY A 137 7.43 7.77 9.42
C GLY A 137 7.36 8.93 8.44
N TYR A 138 6.63 10.00 8.78
CA TYR A 138 6.55 11.22 7.98
C TYR A 138 7.91 11.95 7.92
N ASP A 139 8.61 12.07 9.04
CA ASP A 139 9.92 12.73 9.12
C ASP A 139 10.96 12.04 8.23
N PHE A 140 11.03 10.72 8.24
CA PHE A 140 11.91 9.99 7.31
C PHE A 140 11.46 10.13 5.86
N SER A 141 10.17 10.08 5.58
CA SER A 141 9.64 10.26 4.23
C SER A 141 9.94 11.64 3.68
N GLU A 142 9.84 12.70 4.49
CA GLU A 142 10.23 14.07 4.17
C GLU A 142 11.72 14.14 3.80
N LYS A 143 12.58 13.47 4.54
CA LYS A 143 14.04 13.42 4.30
C LYS A 143 14.39 12.65 3.04
N PHE A 144 13.62 11.62 2.67
CA PHE A 144 13.83 10.85 1.44
C PHE A 144 13.52 11.68 0.18
N LEU A 145 12.62 12.63 0.26
CA LEU A 145 12.23 13.50 -0.84
C LEU A 145 13.29 14.58 -1.12
N THR A 146 14.48 14.15 -1.48
CA THR A 146 15.57 15.02 -1.96
C THR A 146 15.44 15.35 -3.44
N LYS A 147 14.60 14.58 -4.15
CA LYS A 147 14.25 14.69 -5.56
C LYS A 147 12.72 14.74 -5.72
N ARG A 148 12.26 14.62 -6.97
CA ARG A 148 10.83 14.69 -7.28
C ARG A 148 10.01 13.55 -6.64
N TRP A 149 10.60 12.33 -6.55
CA TRP A 149 9.96 11.12 -6.04
C TRP A 149 10.80 10.49 -4.92
N VAL A 150 10.23 9.54 -4.17
CA VAL A 150 10.88 9.00 -2.96
C VAL A 150 12.15 8.21 -3.23
N ALA A 151 12.34 7.75 -4.47
CA ALA A 151 13.53 7.00 -4.88
C ALA A 151 14.39 7.72 -5.94
N GLY A 152 14.03 8.96 -6.34
CA GLY A 152 14.78 9.72 -7.35
C GLY A 152 13.96 10.71 -8.14
N ASP A 153 14.38 10.95 -9.39
CA ASP A 153 13.71 11.91 -10.27
C ASP A 153 12.50 11.30 -11.00
N GLU A 154 12.45 9.98 -11.14
CA GLU A 154 11.38 9.23 -11.80
C GLU A 154 10.46 8.55 -10.78
N LEU A 155 9.17 8.44 -11.13
CA LEU A 155 8.19 7.68 -10.37
C LEU A 155 8.51 6.19 -10.46
N THR A 156 8.57 5.52 -9.31
CA THR A 156 8.93 4.12 -9.19
C THR A 156 7.92 3.33 -8.36
N LEU A 157 8.14 2.02 -8.28
CA LEU A 157 7.36 1.14 -7.42
C LEU A 157 7.34 1.60 -5.96
N ALA A 158 8.44 2.20 -5.47
CA ALA A 158 8.53 2.76 -4.13
C ALA A 158 7.46 3.83 -3.88
N ASP A 159 7.22 4.72 -4.85
CA ASP A 159 6.18 5.74 -4.73
C ASP A 159 4.78 5.13 -4.63
N ILE A 160 4.51 4.07 -5.37
CA ILE A 160 3.21 3.36 -5.34
C ILE A 160 2.92 2.81 -3.94
N PHE A 161 3.90 2.20 -3.29
CA PHE A 161 3.75 1.70 -1.92
C PHE A 161 3.59 2.83 -0.90
N PHE A 162 4.41 3.87 -1.03
CA PHE A 162 4.28 5.06 -0.20
C PHE A 162 2.91 5.74 -0.38
N MET A 163 2.37 5.81 -1.60
CA MET A 163 1.01 6.33 -1.86
C MET A 163 -0.03 5.61 -1.01
N ALA A 164 -0.03 4.28 -1.01
CA ALA A 164 -1.00 3.48 -0.27
C ALA A 164 -0.87 3.67 1.25
N SER A 165 0.37 3.65 1.77
CA SER A 165 0.62 3.77 3.21
C SER A 165 0.45 5.21 3.70
N ILE A 166 1.07 6.21 3.05
CA ILE A 166 1.02 7.61 3.47
C ILE A 166 -0.40 8.17 3.37
N SER A 167 -1.15 7.87 2.31
CA SER A 167 -2.54 8.33 2.23
C SER A 167 -3.40 7.77 3.36
N SER A 168 -3.18 6.51 3.73
CA SER A 168 -3.88 5.87 4.84
C SER A 168 -3.49 6.45 6.20
N LEU A 169 -2.21 6.72 6.40
CA LEU A 169 -1.71 7.39 7.61
C LEU A 169 -2.27 8.81 7.73
N ASN A 170 -2.42 9.52 6.60
CA ASN A 170 -2.98 10.87 6.54
C ASN A 170 -4.47 10.91 6.95
N GLU A 171 -5.24 9.83 6.78
CA GLU A 171 -6.61 9.71 7.31
C GLU A 171 -6.64 9.62 8.85
N ILE A 172 -5.56 9.13 9.45
CA ILE A 172 -5.43 8.90 10.90
C ILE A 172 -4.80 10.11 11.60
N LEU A 173 -3.72 10.62 11.03
CA LEU A 173 -3.00 11.80 11.47
C LEU A 173 -2.70 12.67 10.24
N PRO A 174 -3.46 13.75 10.01
CA PRO A 174 -3.21 14.63 8.88
C PRO A 174 -1.78 15.17 8.85
N ILE A 175 -1.18 15.18 7.67
CA ILE A 175 0.16 15.71 7.45
C ILE A 175 0.14 17.23 7.67
N ASP A 176 0.94 17.70 8.59
CA ASP A 176 1.17 19.14 8.78
C ASP A 176 2.09 19.67 7.68
N ALA A 177 1.52 20.45 6.76
CA ALA A 177 2.24 21.00 5.62
C ALA A 177 3.37 21.98 6.01
N ALA A 178 3.30 22.60 7.19
CA ALA A 178 4.36 23.46 7.68
C ALA A 178 5.58 22.65 8.14
N THR A 179 5.34 21.49 8.75
CA THR A 179 6.41 20.59 9.22
C THR A 179 6.94 19.69 8.10
N PHE A 180 6.05 19.23 7.19
CA PHE A 180 6.38 18.25 6.15
C PHE A 180 6.02 18.78 4.74
N PRO A 181 6.64 19.90 4.27
CA PRO A 181 6.26 20.53 3.01
C PRO A 181 6.52 19.68 1.78
N LYS A 182 7.63 18.91 1.73
CA LYS A 182 7.95 18.07 0.58
C LYS A 182 7.03 16.85 0.49
N LEU A 183 6.74 16.22 1.64
CA LEU A 183 5.80 15.10 1.72
C LEU A 183 4.40 15.53 1.30
N THR A 184 3.95 16.71 1.73
CA THR A 184 2.68 17.31 1.30
C THR A 184 2.65 17.56 -0.20
N ALA A 185 3.69 18.17 -0.75
CA ALA A 185 3.80 18.42 -2.20
C ALA A 185 3.87 17.12 -3.00
N TRP A 186 4.56 16.10 -2.49
CA TRP A 186 4.62 14.78 -3.10
C TRP A 186 3.24 14.10 -3.10
N LEU A 187 2.54 14.09 -1.95
CA LEU A 187 1.21 13.47 -1.86
C LEU A 187 0.19 14.16 -2.78
N ASN A 188 0.22 15.50 -2.86
CA ASN A 188 -0.62 16.26 -3.78
C ASN A 188 -0.35 15.89 -5.23
N ARG A 189 0.92 15.70 -5.61
CA ARG A 189 1.32 15.24 -6.94
C ARG A 189 0.83 13.83 -7.24
N CYS A 190 0.88 12.92 -6.24
CA CYS A 190 0.36 11.56 -6.36
C CYS A 190 -1.15 11.54 -6.60
N LYS A 191 -1.91 12.41 -5.94
CA LYS A 191 -3.37 12.52 -6.09
C LYS A 191 -3.82 12.90 -7.51
N GLU A 192 -2.94 13.48 -8.31
CA GLU A 192 -3.27 13.80 -9.71
C GLU A 192 -3.16 12.60 -10.65
N LEU A 193 -2.54 11.50 -10.24
CA LEU A 193 -2.37 10.30 -11.05
C LEU A 193 -3.72 9.54 -11.19
N ASP A 194 -4.07 9.16 -12.42
CA ASP A 194 -5.35 8.48 -12.68
C ASP A 194 -5.49 7.17 -11.93
N TYR A 195 -4.42 6.37 -11.85
CA TYR A 195 -4.46 5.13 -11.10
C TYR A 195 -4.52 5.34 -9.57
N TYR A 196 -4.05 6.48 -9.06
CA TYR A 196 -4.27 6.84 -7.66
C TYR A 196 -5.75 7.10 -7.40
N LYS A 197 -6.37 7.95 -8.22
CA LYS A 197 -7.81 8.28 -8.11
C LYS A 197 -8.69 7.04 -8.23
N LYS A 198 -8.34 6.13 -9.15
CA LYS A 198 -9.10 4.92 -9.42
C LYS A 198 -8.90 3.82 -8.37
N MET A 199 -7.65 3.54 -7.98
CA MET A 199 -7.30 2.34 -7.21
C MET A 199 -6.92 2.61 -5.75
N ASN A 200 -6.61 3.86 -5.37
CA ASN A 200 -6.19 4.17 -4.00
C ASN A 200 -7.22 5.02 -3.24
N GLU A 201 -7.68 6.12 -3.84
CA GLU A 201 -8.48 7.11 -3.14
C GLU A 201 -9.77 6.54 -2.53
N PRO A 202 -10.61 5.76 -3.25
CA PRO A 202 -11.84 5.21 -2.69
C PRO A 202 -11.60 4.34 -1.45
N GLY A 203 -10.61 3.44 -1.53
CA GLY A 203 -10.28 2.55 -0.41
C GLY A 203 -9.61 3.28 0.76
N THR A 204 -8.90 4.38 0.51
CA THR A 204 -8.34 5.25 1.56
C THR A 204 -9.45 5.90 2.36
N VAL A 205 -10.44 6.48 1.68
CA VAL A 205 -11.64 7.09 2.30
C VAL A 205 -12.42 6.04 3.09
N GLN A 206 -12.61 4.85 2.52
CA GLN A 206 -13.29 3.74 3.18
C GLN A 206 -12.58 3.32 4.48
N LEU A 207 -11.24 3.22 4.47
CA LEU A 207 -10.46 2.91 5.66
C LEU A 207 -10.63 4.00 6.73
N GLY A 208 -10.50 5.27 6.35
CA GLY A 208 -10.67 6.40 7.27
C GLY A 208 -12.05 6.41 7.91
N ALA A 209 -13.12 6.20 7.12
CA ALA A 209 -14.49 6.10 7.60
C ALA A 209 -14.68 4.92 8.57
N LEU A 210 -14.12 3.74 8.24
CA LEU A 210 -14.17 2.58 9.11
C LEU A 210 -13.53 2.85 10.47
N VAL A 211 -12.34 3.44 10.49
CA VAL A 211 -11.64 3.77 11.75
C VAL A 211 -12.44 4.79 12.55
N LYS A 212 -12.89 5.88 11.92
CA LYS A 212 -13.72 6.92 12.58
C LYS A 212 -15.00 6.34 13.19
N SER A 213 -15.65 5.39 12.53
CA SER A 213 -16.87 4.74 13.04
C SER A 213 -16.67 3.86 14.27
N LYS A 214 -15.41 3.48 14.57
CA LYS A 214 -15.05 2.64 15.72
C LYS A 214 -14.53 3.45 16.91
N LEU A 215 -14.03 4.66 16.67
CA LEU A 215 -13.58 5.59 17.70
C LEU A 215 -14.80 6.16 18.46
N ALA A 216 -14.64 6.42 19.78
CA ALA A 216 -15.69 7.00 20.61
C ALA A 216 -15.72 8.52 20.45
#